data_5274d51011b6ca5da2fc267e157c1a4e
#
_entry.id   5274d51011b6ca5da2fc267e157c1a4e
#
_cell.length_a   1.000
_cell.length_b   1.000
_cell.length_c   1.000
_cell.angle_alpha   90.00
_cell.angle_beta   90.00
_cell.angle_gamma   90.00
#
_symmetry.space_group_name_H-M   'P 1'
#
loop_
_entity.id
_entity.type
_entity.pdbx_description
1 polymer ?
#
loop_
_entity_poly.entity_id
_entity_poly.type
_entity_poly.pdbx_seq_one_letter_code
_entity_poly.pdbx_strand_id
1 'polypeptide(L)'
;MKYYLYNIQMNITDLIVVAVIVLALDAVFLTAMKDTFARQVMLVQGTAMKVNIPSAAICYLLIVVGLYYFVLRHIIVPNATSAAASIQTMRLNDGIKAAFFLGILVYGVYETTTLAILRNWGLIPALIDTVWGGTLFALSAYLFYKYKSIVY
;
A
#
# COMPACT_ATOMS: atom_id res chain seq x y z
N MET A 1 -19.74 21.76 24.21
CA MET A 1 -19.35 21.09 22.98
C MET A 1 -17.93 20.54 23.16
N LYS A 2 -17.78 19.32 23.73
CA LYS A 2 -16.47 18.70 23.97
C LYS A 2 -16.02 18.07 22.65
N TYR A 3 -15.07 18.69 21.99
CA TYR A 3 -14.31 18.04 20.92
C TYR A 3 -13.52 16.89 21.56
N TYR A 4 -13.97 15.67 21.40
CA TYR A 4 -13.14 14.50 21.66
C TYR A 4 -12.02 14.53 20.62
N LEU A 5 -10.91 15.14 20.97
CA LEU A 5 -9.63 14.90 20.30
C LEU A 5 -9.33 13.42 20.56
N TYR A 6 -9.75 12.56 19.65
CA TYR A 6 -9.34 11.19 19.61
C TYR A 6 -7.83 11.20 19.41
N ASN A 7 -7.12 10.93 20.48
CA ASN A 7 -5.67 10.73 20.45
C ASN A 7 -5.45 9.43 19.65
N ILE A 8 -5.32 9.56 18.31
CA ILE A 8 -4.99 8.47 17.41
C ILE A 8 -3.50 8.21 17.64
N GLN A 9 -3.19 7.57 18.76
CA GLN A 9 -1.86 7.04 18.99
C GLN A 9 -1.58 5.99 17.91
N MET A 10 -0.50 6.19 17.20
CA MET A 10 0.01 5.23 16.24
C MET A 10 0.37 3.95 17.01
N ASN A 11 -0.47 2.91 16.86
CA ASN A 11 -0.25 1.66 17.56
C ASN A 11 0.81 0.85 16.79
N ILE A 12 1.91 0.53 17.44
CA ILE A 12 3.00 -0.27 16.84
C ILE A 12 2.50 -1.63 16.33
N THR A 13 1.54 -2.24 17.05
CA THR A 13 0.93 -3.50 16.63
C THR A 13 0.21 -3.36 15.30
N ASP A 14 -0.53 -2.27 15.12
CA ASP A 14 -1.23 -1.99 13.85
C ASP A 14 -0.24 -1.83 12.70
N LEU A 15 0.87 -1.13 12.93
CA LEU A 15 1.94 -0.99 11.91
C LEU A 15 2.57 -2.33 11.54
N ILE A 16 2.83 -3.19 12.52
CA ILE A 16 3.37 -4.54 12.29
C ILE A 16 2.37 -5.36 11.45
N VAL A 17 1.09 -5.33 11.78
CA VAL A 17 0.06 -6.05 11.03
C VAL A 17 -0.03 -5.54 9.59
N VAL A 18 -0.03 -4.22 9.40
CA VAL A 18 -0.03 -3.63 8.04
C VAL A 18 1.24 -4.03 7.28
N ALA A 19 2.40 -4.01 7.92
CA ALA A 19 3.65 -4.43 7.30
C ALA A 19 3.59 -5.89 6.83
N VAL A 20 3.08 -6.80 7.67
CA VAL A 20 2.93 -8.22 7.30
C VAL A 20 1.97 -8.38 6.12
N ILE A 21 0.83 -7.68 6.12
CA ILE A 21 -0.15 -7.74 5.03
C ILE A 21 0.47 -7.24 3.72
N VAL A 22 1.08 -6.05 3.74
CA VAL A 22 1.72 -5.45 2.55
C VAL A 22 2.81 -6.36 2.00
N LEU A 23 3.74 -6.81 2.86
CA LEU A 23 4.85 -7.66 2.44
C LEU A 23 4.38 -9.00 1.88
N ALA A 24 3.37 -9.63 2.48
CA ALA A 24 2.83 -10.90 2.01
C ALA A 24 2.18 -10.77 0.63
N LEU A 25 1.34 -9.75 0.43
CA LEU A 25 0.69 -9.51 -0.86
C LEU A 25 1.70 -9.16 -1.94
N ASP A 26 2.65 -8.27 -1.63
CA ASP A 26 3.64 -7.81 -2.59
C ASP A 26 4.64 -8.91 -2.96
N ALA A 27 5.02 -9.78 -2.02
CA ALA A 27 5.86 -10.93 -2.30
C ALA A 27 5.24 -11.89 -3.34
N VAL A 28 3.91 -12.08 -3.31
CA VAL A 28 3.20 -12.87 -4.32
C VAL A 28 3.31 -12.21 -5.69
N PHE A 29 3.06 -10.92 -5.79
CA PHE A 29 3.16 -10.18 -7.05
C PHE A 29 4.60 -10.15 -7.59
N LEU A 30 5.57 -9.81 -6.75
CA LEU A 30 6.98 -9.77 -7.16
C LEU A 30 7.49 -11.15 -7.61
N THR A 31 7.01 -12.22 -6.99
CA THR A 31 7.32 -13.59 -7.43
C THR A 31 6.74 -13.87 -8.81
N ALA A 32 5.49 -13.48 -9.05
CA ALA A 32 4.84 -13.66 -10.34
C ALA A 32 5.47 -12.81 -11.45
N MET A 33 5.94 -11.60 -11.12
CA MET A 33 6.51 -10.65 -12.07
C MET A 33 8.04 -10.67 -12.15
N LYS A 34 8.70 -11.57 -11.41
CA LYS A 34 10.16 -11.65 -11.25
C LYS A 34 10.92 -11.59 -12.57
N ASP A 35 10.56 -12.41 -13.53
CA ASP A 35 11.28 -12.50 -14.81
C ASP A 35 11.07 -11.25 -15.67
N THR A 36 9.89 -10.64 -15.56
CA THR A 36 9.58 -9.38 -16.26
C THR A 36 10.45 -8.25 -15.74
N PHE A 37 10.51 -8.05 -14.42
CA PHE A 37 11.34 -7.01 -13.82
C PHE A 37 12.83 -7.28 -13.96
N ALA A 38 13.28 -8.52 -13.81
CA ALA A 38 14.68 -8.89 -14.05
C ALA A 38 15.12 -8.55 -15.47
N ARG A 39 14.26 -8.80 -16.47
CA ARG A 39 14.52 -8.44 -17.87
C ARG A 39 14.58 -6.93 -18.06
N GLN A 40 13.64 -6.17 -17.45
CA GLN A 40 13.65 -4.70 -17.53
C GLN A 40 14.93 -4.11 -16.96
N VAL A 41 15.33 -4.56 -15.77
CA VAL A 41 16.58 -4.13 -15.13
C VAL A 41 17.80 -4.45 -16.00
N MET A 42 17.85 -5.67 -16.59
CA MET A 42 18.92 -6.06 -17.49
C MET A 42 19.00 -5.14 -18.74
N LEU A 43 17.85 -4.79 -19.32
CA LEU A 43 17.79 -3.90 -20.50
C LEU A 43 18.27 -2.47 -20.19
N VAL A 44 18.06 -2.00 -18.95
CA VAL A 44 18.42 -0.65 -18.52
C VAL A 44 19.87 -0.56 -18.08
N GLN A 45 20.33 -1.49 -17.22
CA GLN A 45 21.65 -1.37 -16.59
C GLN A 45 22.72 -2.34 -17.14
N GLY A 46 22.34 -3.26 -18.05
CA GLY A 46 23.26 -4.21 -18.67
C GLY A 46 23.76 -5.33 -17.73
N THR A 47 23.26 -5.40 -16.50
CA THR A 47 23.66 -6.38 -15.49
C THR A 47 22.45 -6.94 -14.77
N ALA A 48 22.61 -8.13 -14.15
CA ALA A 48 21.54 -8.78 -13.40
C ALA A 48 21.05 -7.90 -12.23
N MET A 49 19.75 -7.98 -11.99
CA MET A 49 19.11 -7.30 -10.85
C MET A 49 19.71 -7.76 -9.53
N LYS A 50 20.14 -6.81 -8.70
CA LYS A 50 20.59 -7.05 -7.32
C LYS A 50 19.76 -6.17 -6.39
N VAL A 51 19.14 -6.80 -5.40
CA VAL A 51 18.31 -6.08 -4.41
C VAL A 51 19.21 -5.42 -3.36
N ASN A 52 19.06 -4.12 -3.18
CA ASN A 52 19.65 -3.38 -2.07
C ASN A 52 18.69 -3.48 -0.88
N ILE A 53 18.98 -4.36 0.08
CA ILE A 53 18.11 -4.64 1.23
C ILE A 53 17.83 -3.40 2.09
N PRO A 54 18.81 -2.54 2.45
CA PRO A 54 18.51 -1.30 3.18
C PRO A 54 17.52 -0.39 2.46
N SER A 55 17.69 -0.19 1.15
CA SER A 55 16.78 0.65 0.37
C SER A 55 15.37 0.04 0.27
N ALA A 56 15.28 -1.27 0.08
CA ALA A 56 14.01 -1.98 0.08
C ALA A 56 13.29 -1.85 1.44
N ALA A 57 14.02 -2.00 2.55
CA ALA A 57 13.45 -1.84 3.89
C ALA A 57 12.91 -0.41 4.12
N ILE A 58 13.63 0.62 3.69
CA ILE A 58 13.16 2.02 3.77
C ILE A 58 11.91 2.22 2.90
N CYS A 59 11.90 1.66 1.69
CA CYS A 59 10.75 1.73 0.79
C CYS A 59 9.49 1.15 1.45
N TYR A 60 9.56 -0.07 1.98
CA TYR A 60 8.43 -0.70 2.66
C TYR A 60 8.02 0.05 3.95
N LEU A 61 8.97 0.58 4.70
CA LEU A 61 8.67 1.43 5.85
C LEU A 61 7.85 2.65 5.44
N LEU A 62 8.24 3.34 4.38
CA LEU A 62 7.51 4.50 3.85
C LEU A 62 6.11 4.12 3.34
N ILE A 63 5.98 3.00 2.64
CA ILE A 63 4.70 2.48 2.17
C ILE A 63 3.77 2.18 3.35
N VAL A 64 4.24 1.44 4.35
CA VAL A 64 3.45 1.03 5.51
C VAL A 64 3.02 2.24 6.34
N VAL A 65 3.96 3.12 6.67
CA VAL A 65 3.67 4.35 7.44
C VAL A 65 2.75 5.27 6.65
N GLY A 66 3.00 5.46 5.37
CA GLY A 66 2.17 6.30 4.49
C GLY A 66 0.74 5.78 4.39
N LEU A 67 0.56 4.48 4.09
CA LEU A 67 -0.76 3.86 4.01
C LEU A 67 -1.51 3.96 5.35
N TYR A 68 -0.84 3.66 6.46
CA TYR A 68 -1.43 3.76 7.80
C TYR A 68 -1.82 5.21 8.11
N TYR A 69 -0.89 6.14 7.96
CA TYR A 69 -1.08 7.54 8.34
C TYR A 69 -2.16 8.25 7.51
N PHE A 70 -2.15 8.06 6.19
CA PHE A 70 -3.07 8.78 5.31
C PHE A 70 -4.44 8.11 5.17
N VAL A 71 -4.53 6.79 5.36
CA VAL A 71 -5.77 6.05 5.10
C VAL A 71 -6.23 5.25 6.30
N LEU A 72 -5.46 4.28 6.78
CA LEU A 72 -5.98 3.22 7.65
C LEU A 72 -6.46 3.74 9.00
N ARG A 73 -5.77 4.70 9.59
CA ARG A 73 -6.17 5.31 10.86
C ARG A 73 -7.54 5.98 10.81
N HIS A 74 -8.04 6.29 9.62
CA HIS A 74 -9.33 6.94 9.42
C HIS A 74 -10.48 5.94 9.18
N ILE A 75 -10.17 4.67 8.88
CA ILE A 75 -11.18 3.64 8.62
C ILE A 75 -11.77 3.07 9.91
N ILE A 76 -11.08 3.17 11.04
CA ILE A 76 -11.45 2.51 12.29
C ILE A 76 -12.31 3.44 13.15
N VAL A 77 -13.56 3.04 13.38
CA VAL A 77 -14.45 3.66 14.37
C VAL A 77 -14.65 2.67 15.51
N PRO A 78 -14.17 2.96 16.74
CA PRO A 78 -14.43 2.10 17.89
C PRO A 78 -15.90 2.17 18.30
N ASN A 79 -16.48 1.04 18.74
CA ASN A 79 -17.81 0.93 19.37
C ASN A 79 -18.99 1.39 18.52
N ALA A 80 -19.25 0.68 17.42
CA ALA A 80 -20.38 0.98 16.55
C ALA A 80 -21.71 0.51 17.16
N THR A 81 -22.59 1.44 17.51
CA THR A 81 -24.04 1.19 17.56
C THR A 81 -24.54 0.92 16.12
N SER A 82 -25.73 0.29 15.99
CA SER A 82 -26.28 -0.10 14.66
C SER A 82 -26.30 1.04 13.63
N ALA A 83 -26.50 2.30 14.06
CA ALA A 83 -26.42 3.48 13.20
C ALA A 83 -24.97 3.79 12.77
N ALA A 84 -23.99 3.52 13.62
CA ALA A 84 -22.59 3.71 13.32
C ALA A 84 -22.01 2.58 12.44
N ALA A 85 -22.63 1.40 12.40
CA ALA A 85 -22.23 0.34 11.48
C ALA A 85 -22.46 0.72 10.02
N SER A 86 -23.52 1.47 9.70
CA SER A 86 -23.75 2.01 8.36
C SER A 86 -22.74 3.10 7.99
N ILE A 87 -22.38 3.97 8.93
CA ILE A 87 -21.33 4.98 8.78
C ILE A 87 -19.96 4.32 8.63
N GLN A 88 -19.72 3.25 9.37
CA GLN A 88 -18.48 2.47 9.29
C GLN A 88 -18.32 1.80 7.92
N THR A 89 -19.40 1.24 7.35
CA THR A 89 -19.38 0.65 6.01
C THR A 89 -19.11 1.70 4.93
N MET A 90 -19.70 2.89 5.04
CA MET A 90 -19.40 4.01 4.13
C MET A 90 -17.93 4.45 4.24
N ARG A 91 -17.39 4.58 5.46
CA ARG A 91 -15.98 4.93 5.67
C ARG A 91 -15.04 3.85 5.17
N LEU A 92 -15.38 2.56 5.30
CA LEU A 92 -14.59 1.47 4.74
C LEU A 92 -14.48 1.59 3.23
N ASN A 93 -15.60 1.76 2.53
CA ASN A 93 -15.60 1.89 1.07
C ASN A 93 -14.80 3.12 0.60
N ASP A 94 -14.93 4.25 1.28
CA ASP A 94 -14.17 5.46 0.98
C ASP A 94 -12.68 5.29 1.32
N GLY A 95 -12.37 4.60 2.42
CA GLY A 95 -11.00 4.24 2.78
C GLY A 95 -10.34 3.31 1.77
N ILE A 96 -11.05 2.31 1.26
CA ILE A 96 -10.55 1.42 0.21
C ILE A 96 -10.26 2.19 -1.07
N LYS A 97 -11.17 3.11 -1.49
CA LYS A 97 -10.95 3.98 -2.64
C LYS A 97 -9.74 4.89 -2.43
N ALA A 98 -9.65 5.54 -1.25
CA ALA A 98 -8.52 6.40 -0.91
C ALA A 98 -7.19 5.62 -0.92
N ALA A 99 -7.18 4.39 -0.39
CA ALA A 99 -6.03 3.50 -0.46
C ALA A 99 -5.65 3.18 -1.91
N PHE A 100 -6.63 2.82 -2.73
CA PHE A 100 -6.40 2.54 -4.16
C PHE A 100 -5.74 3.74 -4.87
N PHE A 101 -6.32 4.92 -4.73
CA PHE A 101 -5.78 6.13 -5.37
C PHE A 101 -4.40 6.52 -4.81
N LEU A 102 -4.16 6.35 -3.51
CA LEU A 102 -2.85 6.58 -2.92
C LEU A 102 -1.81 5.60 -3.49
N GLY A 103 -2.15 4.33 -3.66
CA GLY A 103 -1.29 3.33 -4.29
C GLY A 103 -0.98 3.67 -5.76
N ILE A 104 -2.00 4.02 -6.55
CA ILE A 104 -1.82 4.51 -7.93
C ILE A 104 -0.89 5.73 -7.96
N LEU A 105 -1.06 6.67 -7.03
CA LEU A 105 -0.22 7.87 -6.97
C LEU A 105 1.24 7.51 -6.67
N VAL A 106 1.49 6.70 -5.64
CA VAL A 106 2.85 6.35 -5.21
C VAL A 106 3.59 5.58 -6.31
N TYR A 107 2.99 4.51 -6.83
CA TYR A 107 3.58 3.69 -7.87
C TYR A 107 3.61 4.41 -9.23
N GLY A 108 2.55 5.15 -9.54
CA GLY A 108 2.47 5.92 -10.78
C GLY A 108 3.52 7.02 -10.87
N VAL A 109 3.80 7.74 -9.78
CA VAL A 109 4.90 8.74 -9.74
C VAL A 109 6.24 8.05 -9.95
N TYR A 110 6.48 6.92 -9.28
CA TYR A 110 7.71 6.15 -9.46
C TYR A 110 7.87 5.69 -10.91
N GLU A 111 6.87 5.02 -11.48
CA GLU A 111 6.92 4.46 -12.82
C GLU A 111 6.98 5.53 -13.92
N THR A 112 6.20 6.60 -13.81
CA THR A 112 6.25 7.69 -14.79
C THR A 112 7.58 8.45 -14.73
N THR A 113 8.15 8.64 -13.56
CA THR A 113 9.50 9.22 -13.42
C THR A 113 10.54 8.29 -14.02
N THR A 114 10.46 7.00 -13.78
CA THR A 114 11.35 5.99 -14.35
C THR A 114 11.29 5.97 -15.88
N LEU A 115 10.06 5.99 -16.45
CA LEU A 115 9.85 6.11 -17.90
C LEU A 115 10.43 7.40 -18.48
N ALA A 116 10.39 8.51 -17.73
CA ALA A 116 10.89 9.79 -18.20
C ALA A 116 12.42 9.85 -18.29
N ILE A 117 13.12 9.14 -17.40
CA ILE A 117 14.59 9.27 -17.26
C ILE A 117 15.38 8.05 -17.74
N LEU A 118 14.78 6.85 -17.78
CA LEU A 118 15.47 5.62 -18.16
C LEU A 118 15.09 5.19 -19.58
N ARG A 119 16.07 5.16 -20.47
CA ARG A 119 15.89 4.54 -21.80
C ARG A 119 15.64 3.04 -21.62
N ASN A 120 14.79 2.49 -22.48
CA ASN A 120 14.43 1.06 -22.49
C ASN A 120 13.60 0.59 -21.29
N TRP A 121 13.10 1.48 -20.43
CA TRP A 121 12.06 1.11 -19.45
C TRP A 121 10.74 0.88 -20.19
N GLY A 122 10.09 -0.25 -19.95
CA GLY A 122 8.89 -0.65 -20.69
C GLY A 122 7.62 -0.04 -20.15
N LEU A 123 6.76 0.48 -21.01
CA LEU A 123 5.47 1.05 -20.63
C LEU A 123 4.53 0.00 -20.02
N ILE A 124 4.51 -1.22 -20.56
CA ILE A 124 3.59 -2.27 -20.09
C ILE A 124 3.93 -2.70 -18.64
N PRO A 125 5.18 -3.05 -18.30
CA PRO A 125 5.55 -3.30 -16.90
C PRO A 125 5.23 -2.13 -15.97
N ALA A 126 5.46 -0.89 -16.39
CA ALA A 126 5.17 0.31 -15.62
C ALA A 126 3.67 0.47 -15.32
N LEU A 127 2.80 0.20 -16.31
CA LEU A 127 1.35 0.24 -16.12
C LEU A 127 0.87 -0.89 -15.18
N ILE A 128 1.42 -2.09 -15.34
CA ILE A 128 1.09 -3.24 -14.48
C ILE A 128 1.46 -2.93 -13.04
N ASP A 129 2.67 -2.40 -12.79
CA ASP A 129 3.14 -2.06 -11.45
C ASP A 129 2.31 -0.92 -10.83
N THR A 130 1.96 0.10 -11.61
CA THR A 130 1.09 1.19 -11.17
C THR A 130 -0.29 0.68 -10.73
N VAL A 131 -0.94 -0.17 -11.52
CA VAL A 131 -2.23 -0.76 -11.17
C VAL A 131 -2.11 -1.70 -9.97
N TRP A 132 -1.01 -2.44 -9.89
CA TRP A 132 -0.71 -3.25 -8.72
C TRP A 132 -0.60 -2.40 -7.45
N GLY A 133 0.11 -1.29 -7.47
CA GLY A 133 0.22 -0.39 -6.32
C GLY A 133 -1.13 0.04 -5.75
N GLY A 134 -2.09 0.40 -6.63
CA GLY A 134 -3.48 0.67 -6.24
C GLY A 134 -4.16 -0.54 -5.61
N THR A 135 -4.02 -1.70 -6.25
CA THR A 135 -4.61 -2.97 -5.80
C THR A 135 -4.02 -3.40 -4.44
N LEU A 136 -2.70 -3.33 -4.30
CA LEU A 136 -1.99 -3.65 -3.06
C LEU A 136 -2.52 -2.83 -1.88
N PHE A 137 -2.63 -1.51 -2.06
CA PHE A 137 -3.09 -0.63 -0.98
C PHE A 137 -4.56 -0.86 -0.65
N ALA A 138 -5.43 -1.05 -1.65
CA ALA A 138 -6.84 -1.34 -1.45
C ALA A 138 -7.07 -2.67 -0.72
N LEU A 139 -6.37 -3.74 -1.13
CA LEU A 139 -6.43 -5.04 -0.47
C LEU A 139 -5.87 -4.97 0.95
N SER A 140 -4.76 -4.25 1.16
CA SER A 140 -4.19 -4.06 2.49
C SER A 140 -5.14 -3.33 3.42
N ALA A 141 -5.85 -2.31 2.93
CA ALA A 141 -6.86 -1.59 3.69
C ALA A 141 -8.03 -2.50 4.08
N TYR A 142 -8.53 -3.30 3.14
CA TYR A 142 -9.61 -4.26 3.41
C TYR A 142 -9.21 -5.33 4.44
N LEU A 143 -8.04 -5.94 4.26
CA LEU A 143 -7.55 -7.00 5.16
C LEU A 143 -7.26 -6.45 6.57
N PHE A 144 -6.69 -5.27 6.66
CA PHE A 144 -6.46 -4.61 7.94
C PHE A 144 -7.79 -4.29 8.67
N TYR A 145 -8.79 -3.81 7.95
CA TYR A 145 -10.14 -3.61 8.51
C TYR A 145 -10.72 -4.93 9.02
N LYS A 146 -10.63 -6.01 8.26
CA LYS A 146 -11.10 -7.34 8.69
C LYS A 146 -10.38 -7.81 9.95
N TYR A 147 -9.06 -7.66 10.02
CA TYR A 147 -8.29 -7.95 11.22
C TYR A 147 -8.84 -7.17 12.43
N LYS A 148 -9.02 -5.87 12.30
CA LYS A 148 -9.54 -5.03 13.39
C LYS A 148 -10.96 -5.41 13.81
N SER A 149 -11.83 -5.80 12.88
CA SER A 149 -13.20 -6.24 13.17
C SER A 149 -13.28 -7.58 13.90
N ILE A 150 -12.20 -8.39 13.90
CA ILE A 150 -12.14 -9.67 14.62
C ILE A 150 -11.56 -9.47 16.03
N VAL A 151 -10.59 -8.54 16.16
CA VAL A 151 -9.84 -8.34 17.41
C VAL A 151 -10.57 -7.42 18.38
N TYR A 152 -11.43 -6.52 17.89
CA TYR A 152 -12.16 -5.51 18.69
C TYR A 152 -13.65 -5.56 18.44
#